data_0e924075eec509d0faaf0a59a111b1c0
#
_entry.id   0e924075eec509d0faaf0a59a111b1c0
#
_cell.length_a   1.000
_cell.length_b   1.000
_cell.length_c   1.000
_cell.angle_alpha   90.00
_cell.angle_beta   90.00
_cell.angle_gamma   90.00
#
_symmetry.space_group_name_H-M   'P 1'
#
loop_
_entity.id
_entity.type
_entity.pdbx_description
1 polymer ?
#
loop_
_entity_poly.entity_id
_entity_poly.type
_entity_poly.pdbx_seq_one_letter_code
_entity_poly.pdbx_strand_id
1 'polypeptide(L)'
;NTNFVNKYMIEANKISDYTVFVSSWLKDLYTNQGMDHENKIVILAGADKKIFNSKEKSKWNSIEPLNLVTHHWGANINKGFDVYKKLDQLIGNETWNKKINFTYIGNLPKNFNFKNAIHLNPLSGNELASEIKKNHVYITGSLNEPSGNHHIEGAQCGLPIMYINSGGIDEYCKGFGVDYDIDNLERKVNYVLQNYTTLESNMTNYPHDAEKMCNDFLNLFENLIEKKSDVLSKRQIPKPSRFESKLYKYKKQVFDLIKKQN
;
A
#
# COMPACT_ATOMS: atom_id res chain seq x y z
N ASN A 1 7.37 18.19 -6.66
CA ASN A 1 6.22 19.08 -6.90
C ASN A 1 5.02 18.22 -7.35
N THR A 2 4.24 17.76 -6.38
CA THR A 2 3.10 16.84 -6.56
C THR A 2 2.05 17.41 -7.53
N ASN A 3 1.80 18.72 -7.50
CA ASN A 3 0.85 19.38 -8.40
C ASN A 3 1.23 19.27 -9.88
N PHE A 4 2.51 19.30 -10.21
CA PHE A 4 2.95 19.15 -11.60
C PHE A 4 2.72 17.71 -12.09
N VAL A 5 3.06 16.71 -11.26
CA VAL A 5 2.85 15.30 -11.61
C VAL A 5 1.37 15.00 -11.77
N ASN A 6 0.52 15.46 -10.85
CA ASN A 6 -0.92 15.24 -10.94
C ASN A 6 -1.52 15.88 -12.19
N LYS A 7 -1.16 17.13 -12.51
CA LYS A 7 -1.59 17.80 -13.75
C LYS A 7 -1.16 17.01 -14.99
N TYR A 8 0.07 16.52 -15.02
CA TYR A 8 0.56 15.70 -16.12
C TYR A 8 -0.25 14.42 -16.28
N MET A 9 -0.51 13.72 -15.16
CA MET A 9 -1.32 12.50 -15.18
C MET A 9 -2.76 12.74 -15.64
N ILE A 10 -3.38 13.84 -15.21
CA ILE A 10 -4.73 14.24 -15.65
C ILE A 10 -4.75 14.52 -17.16
N GLU A 11 -3.78 15.28 -17.67
CA GLU A 11 -3.68 15.57 -19.11
C GLU A 11 -3.42 14.29 -19.94
N ALA A 12 -2.51 13.42 -19.48
CA ALA A 12 -2.24 12.16 -20.15
C ALA A 12 -3.47 11.22 -20.15
N ASN A 13 -4.30 11.31 -19.13
CA ASN A 13 -5.49 10.48 -19.00
C ASN A 13 -6.61 10.85 -20.00
N LYS A 14 -6.62 12.06 -20.54
CA LYS A 14 -7.63 12.51 -21.53
C LYS A 14 -7.70 11.64 -22.79
N ILE A 15 -6.64 10.89 -23.09
CA ILE A 15 -6.61 9.97 -24.23
C ILE A 15 -6.89 8.50 -23.85
N SER A 16 -7.17 8.24 -22.59
CA SER A 16 -7.47 6.89 -22.10
C SER A 16 -8.95 6.58 -22.26
N ASP A 17 -9.28 5.39 -22.74
CA ASP A 17 -10.68 4.95 -22.84
C ASP A 17 -11.26 4.61 -21.45
N TYR A 18 -10.40 4.06 -20.56
CA TYR A 18 -10.72 3.69 -19.16
C TYR A 18 -9.57 4.01 -18.23
N THR A 19 -9.90 4.31 -16.99
CA THR A 19 -8.91 4.51 -15.92
C THR A 19 -9.23 3.60 -14.74
N VAL A 20 -8.25 2.79 -14.35
CA VAL A 20 -8.36 1.92 -13.18
C VAL A 20 -7.61 2.55 -12.02
N PHE A 21 -8.27 2.67 -10.89
CA PHE A 21 -7.69 3.14 -9.63
C PHE A 21 -7.59 1.98 -8.64
N VAL A 22 -6.57 2.03 -7.79
CA VAL A 22 -6.32 1.03 -6.75
C VAL A 22 -7.09 1.33 -5.45
N SER A 23 -7.84 2.42 -5.38
CA SER A 23 -8.73 2.77 -4.27
C SER A 23 -9.76 3.82 -4.70
N SER A 24 -10.89 3.86 -4.02
CA SER A 24 -11.89 4.93 -4.19
C SER A 24 -11.31 6.28 -3.79
N TRP A 25 -10.51 6.31 -2.71
CA TRP A 25 -9.82 7.52 -2.30
C TRP A 25 -8.97 8.13 -3.43
N LEU A 26 -8.18 7.30 -4.13
CA LEU A 26 -7.34 7.79 -5.23
C LEU A 26 -8.18 8.26 -6.43
N LYS A 27 -9.28 7.56 -6.75
CA LYS A 27 -10.24 7.96 -7.77
C LYS A 27 -10.83 9.33 -7.45
N ASP A 28 -11.27 9.53 -6.21
CA ASP A 28 -11.89 10.79 -5.78
C ASP A 28 -10.87 11.94 -5.75
N LEU A 29 -9.63 11.67 -5.32
CA LEU A 29 -8.54 12.63 -5.35
C LEU A 29 -8.30 13.18 -6.77
N TYR A 30 -8.19 12.31 -7.77
CA TYR A 30 -7.98 12.74 -9.14
C TYR A 30 -9.24 13.36 -9.78
N THR A 31 -10.43 12.87 -9.45
CA THR A 31 -11.69 13.47 -9.89
C THR A 31 -11.82 14.91 -9.39
N ASN A 32 -11.53 15.16 -8.11
CA ASN A 32 -11.55 16.49 -7.52
C ASN A 32 -10.48 17.43 -8.08
N GLN A 33 -9.43 16.89 -8.71
CA GLN A 33 -8.39 17.66 -9.39
C GLN A 33 -8.66 17.87 -10.90
N GLY A 34 -9.83 17.49 -11.38
CA GLY A 34 -10.26 17.73 -12.77
C GLY A 34 -10.03 16.57 -13.74
N MET A 35 -9.86 15.34 -13.24
CA MET A 35 -9.93 14.15 -14.09
C MET A 35 -11.40 13.84 -14.40
N ASP A 36 -11.93 14.47 -15.42
CA ASP A 36 -13.35 14.48 -15.79
C ASP A 36 -13.76 13.36 -16.76
N HIS A 37 -13.24 12.20 -16.56
CA HIS A 37 -13.45 11.04 -17.44
C HIS A 37 -14.56 10.13 -16.86
N GLU A 38 -15.54 9.76 -17.66
CA GLU A 38 -16.68 8.94 -17.19
C GLU A 38 -16.28 7.52 -16.80
N ASN A 39 -15.36 6.90 -17.55
CA ASN A 39 -14.97 5.50 -17.39
C ASN A 39 -13.86 5.33 -16.33
N LYS A 40 -14.18 5.64 -15.07
CA LYS A 40 -13.31 5.48 -13.90
C LYS A 40 -13.80 4.31 -13.05
N ILE A 41 -12.99 3.30 -12.89
CA ILE A 41 -13.30 2.13 -12.07
C ILE A 41 -12.25 1.92 -10.98
N VAL A 42 -12.64 1.21 -9.92
CA VAL A 42 -11.73 0.81 -8.85
C VAL A 42 -11.55 -0.71 -8.91
N ILE A 43 -10.30 -1.14 -8.99
CA ILE A 43 -9.90 -2.54 -8.79
C ILE A 43 -8.87 -2.54 -7.67
N LEU A 44 -9.26 -3.11 -6.53
CA LEU A 44 -8.38 -3.15 -5.37
C LEU A 44 -7.22 -4.11 -5.59
N ALA A 45 -6.04 -3.75 -5.07
CA ALA A 45 -4.86 -4.61 -5.11
C ALA A 45 -5.04 -5.84 -4.22
N GLY A 46 -4.26 -6.89 -4.48
CA GLY A 46 -4.27 -8.11 -3.69
C GLY A 46 -2.89 -8.76 -3.63
N ALA A 47 -2.63 -9.53 -2.57
CA ALA A 47 -1.39 -10.29 -2.43
C ALA A 47 -1.54 -11.74 -2.93
N ASP A 48 -0.45 -12.33 -3.40
CA ASP A 48 -0.44 -13.73 -3.87
C ASP A 48 -0.54 -14.70 -2.68
N LYS A 49 -1.67 -15.40 -2.58
CA LYS A 49 -1.94 -16.43 -1.55
C LYS A 49 -0.99 -17.63 -1.58
N LYS A 50 -0.29 -17.86 -2.70
CA LYS A 50 0.72 -18.92 -2.76
C LYS A 50 1.94 -18.57 -1.92
N ILE A 51 2.24 -17.29 -1.79
CA ILE A 51 3.37 -16.74 -1.02
C ILE A 51 2.89 -16.27 0.36
N PHE A 52 1.93 -15.35 0.38
CA PHE A 52 1.40 -14.74 1.60
C PHE A 52 0.12 -15.45 2.02
N ASN A 53 0.19 -16.24 3.06
CA ASN A 53 -0.92 -17.00 3.61
C ASN A 53 -0.70 -17.28 5.10
N SER A 54 -1.76 -17.63 5.81
CA SER A 54 -1.73 -17.86 7.26
C SER A 54 -1.20 -19.25 7.69
N LYS A 55 -0.76 -20.10 6.74
CA LYS A 55 -0.18 -21.41 7.08
C LYS A 55 1.10 -21.21 7.88
N GLU A 56 1.22 -21.95 8.98
CA GLU A 56 2.39 -21.91 9.87
C GLU A 56 2.66 -20.53 10.52
N LYS A 57 1.64 -19.64 10.56
CA LYS A 57 1.73 -18.38 11.31
C LYS A 57 1.90 -18.67 12.82
N SER A 58 2.80 -17.93 13.45
CA SER A 58 2.98 -17.99 14.91
C SER A 58 1.70 -17.59 15.64
N LYS A 59 1.33 -18.36 16.65
CA LYS A 59 0.20 -18.07 17.52
C LYS A 59 0.67 -17.35 18.78
N TRP A 60 0.00 -16.27 19.12
CA TRP A 60 0.27 -15.61 20.39
C TRP A 60 -0.34 -16.38 21.57
N ASN A 61 0.45 -16.62 22.59
CA ASN A 61 0.05 -17.37 23.79
C ASN A 61 -0.50 -16.48 24.92
N SER A 62 -0.61 -15.17 24.71
CA SER A 62 -1.05 -14.14 25.67
C SER A 62 -0.14 -13.98 26.92
N ILE A 63 1.00 -14.64 26.97
CA ILE A 63 1.98 -14.60 28.07
C ILE A 63 3.22 -13.81 27.61
N GLU A 64 3.75 -14.19 26.46
CA GLU A 64 4.90 -13.51 25.85
C GLU A 64 4.51 -12.16 25.24
N PRO A 65 5.48 -11.26 25.02
CA PRO A 65 5.21 -10.01 24.33
C PRO A 65 4.56 -10.24 22.97
N LEU A 66 3.56 -9.42 22.61
CA LEU A 66 2.93 -9.42 21.30
C LEU A 66 3.90 -8.87 20.25
N ASN A 67 4.22 -9.65 19.23
CA ASN A 67 5.16 -9.25 18.19
C ASN A 67 4.45 -8.44 17.10
N LEU A 68 4.84 -7.18 16.95
CA LEU A 68 4.41 -6.29 15.88
C LEU A 68 5.43 -6.33 14.75
N VAL A 69 4.97 -6.27 13.50
CA VAL A 69 5.84 -6.21 12.32
C VAL A 69 5.34 -5.20 11.31
N THR A 70 6.27 -4.58 10.61
CA THR A 70 6.02 -3.82 9.37
C THR A 70 7.13 -4.07 8.36
N HIS A 71 6.84 -3.84 7.09
CA HIS A 71 7.88 -3.84 6.07
C HIS A 71 7.66 -2.76 5.03
N HIS A 72 8.75 -2.15 4.54
CA HIS A 72 8.71 -1.16 3.48
C HIS A 72 9.95 -1.24 2.60
N TRP A 73 9.73 -1.26 1.30
CA TRP A 73 10.82 -1.12 0.35
C TRP A 73 11.36 0.32 0.32
N GLY A 74 10.46 1.30 0.34
CA GLY A 74 10.82 2.72 0.32
C GLY A 74 11.11 3.28 1.72
N ALA A 75 12.12 4.15 1.83
CA ALA A 75 12.54 4.78 3.07
C ALA A 75 12.12 6.26 3.19
N ASN A 76 11.02 6.68 2.58
CA ASN A 76 10.54 8.06 2.71
C ASN A 76 9.72 8.24 4.01
N ILE A 77 9.64 9.48 4.49
CA ILE A 77 9.01 9.82 5.77
C ILE A 77 7.53 9.41 5.84
N ASN A 78 6.81 9.47 4.71
CA ASN A 78 5.40 9.10 4.64
C ASN A 78 5.13 7.60 4.88
N LYS A 79 6.18 6.77 4.98
CA LYS A 79 6.05 5.36 5.36
C LYS A 79 5.81 5.13 6.86
N GLY A 80 5.69 6.20 7.66
CA GLY A 80 5.31 6.12 9.07
C GLY A 80 6.47 6.05 10.05
N PHE A 81 7.63 6.59 9.69
CA PHE A 81 8.81 6.53 10.56
C PHE A 81 8.65 7.25 11.90
N ASP A 82 7.73 8.21 12.01
CA ASP A 82 7.38 8.82 13.30
C ASP A 82 6.73 7.81 14.24
N VAL A 83 5.82 6.98 13.73
CA VAL A 83 5.19 5.88 14.48
C VAL A 83 6.23 4.84 14.88
N TYR A 84 7.08 4.41 13.95
CA TYR A 84 8.10 3.38 14.22
C TYR A 84 9.13 3.85 15.22
N LYS A 85 9.49 5.14 15.20
CA LYS A 85 10.32 5.77 16.23
C LYS A 85 9.63 5.76 17.60
N LYS A 86 8.33 6.05 17.65
CA LYS A 86 7.56 6.01 18.91
C LYS A 86 7.48 4.57 19.45
N LEU A 87 7.26 3.57 18.60
CA LEU A 87 7.31 2.15 19.00
C LEU A 87 8.67 1.75 19.54
N ASP A 88 9.76 2.14 18.87
CA ASP A 88 11.14 1.89 19.34
C ASP A 88 11.40 2.50 20.72
N GLN A 89 10.89 3.70 20.98
CA GLN A 89 10.97 4.35 22.30
C GLN A 89 10.14 3.61 23.35
N LEU A 90 8.92 3.17 22.99
CA LEU A 90 8.05 2.42 23.91
C LEU A 90 8.71 1.12 24.37
N ILE A 91 9.21 0.30 23.46
CA ILE A 91 9.83 -0.96 23.80
C ILE A 91 11.18 -0.81 24.56
N GLY A 92 11.77 0.39 24.58
CA GLY A 92 12.86 0.74 25.48
C GLY A 92 12.46 0.91 26.94
N ASN A 93 11.17 0.93 27.26
CA ASN A 93 10.64 1.06 28.60
C ASN A 93 10.31 -0.32 29.20
N GLU A 94 10.68 -0.54 30.46
CA GLU A 94 10.49 -1.85 31.17
C GLU A 94 9.04 -2.34 31.22
N THR A 95 8.08 -1.44 31.21
CA THR A 95 6.65 -1.80 31.18
C THR A 95 6.21 -2.27 29.81
N TRP A 96 6.70 -1.64 28.76
CA TRP A 96 6.28 -1.91 27.39
C TRP A 96 7.02 -3.07 26.73
N ASN A 97 8.32 -3.30 27.04
CA ASN A 97 9.07 -4.43 26.51
C ASN A 97 8.57 -5.80 27.00
N LYS A 98 7.79 -5.82 28.10
CA LYS A 98 7.06 -7.01 28.57
C LYS A 98 5.73 -7.22 27.84
N LYS A 99 5.24 -6.22 27.10
CA LYS A 99 3.95 -6.27 26.41
C LYS A 99 4.08 -6.48 24.92
N ILE A 100 5.06 -5.83 24.28
CA ILE A 100 5.25 -5.84 22.83
C ILE A 100 6.71 -5.94 22.42
N ASN A 101 6.95 -6.52 21.25
CA ASN A 101 8.17 -6.39 20.46
C ASN A 101 7.82 -5.74 19.11
N PHE A 102 8.81 -5.18 18.44
CA PHE A 102 8.62 -4.61 17.10
C PHE A 102 9.76 -4.99 16.17
N THR A 103 9.40 -5.48 14.99
CA THR A 103 10.32 -5.81 13.90
C THR A 103 10.01 -4.92 12.69
N TYR A 104 11.01 -4.22 12.20
CA TYR A 104 10.95 -3.47 10.95
C TYR A 104 11.78 -4.19 9.88
N ILE A 105 11.16 -4.46 8.73
CA ILE A 105 11.82 -5.10 7.58
C ILE A 105 11.90 -4.09 6.44
N GLY A 106 13.11 -3.72 6.01
CA GLY A 106 13.24 -2.82 4.87
C GLY A 106 14.32 -1.75 4.99
N ASN A 107 14.29 -0.79 4.07
CA ASN A 107 15.26 0.30 4.03
C ASN A 107 14.90 1.38 5.06
N LEU A 108 15.92 1.97 5.66
CA LEU A 108 15.78 3.09 6.60
C LEU A 108 16.10 4.43 5.93
N PRO A 109 15.45 5.52 6.38
CA PRO A 109 15.85 6.86 5.98
C PRO A 109 17.30 7.16 6.40
N LYS A 110 17.94 8.05 5.69
CA LYS A 110 19.28 8.52 6.06
C LYS A 110 19.26 9.09 7.49
N ASN A 111 20.21 8.66 8.31
CA ASN A 111 20.36 9.04 9.72
C ASN A 111 19.23 8.56 10.65
N PHE A 112 18.46 7.56 10.24
CA PHE A 112 17.49 6.89 11.10
C PHE A 112 18.03 5.52 11.53
N ASN A 113 17.97 5.21 12.83
CA ASN A 113 18.33 3.91 13.38
C ASN A 113 17.39 3.57 14.53
N PHE A 114 17.01 2.31 14.63
CA PHE A 114 16.34 1.77 15.81
C PHE A 114 17.35 1.53 16.93
N LYS A 115 16.89 1.67 18.19
CA LYS A 115 17.69 1.38 19.38
C LYS A 115 17.26 0.08 20.06
N ASN A 116 15.99 -0.23 19.99
CA ASN A 116 15.35 -1.31 20.73
C ASN A 116 14.61 -2.29 19.81
N ALA A 117 14.09 -1.81 18.69
CA ALA A 117 13.38 -2.62 17.71
C ALA A 117 14.36 -3.47 16.87
N ILE A 118 13.89 -4.60 16.40
CA ILE A 118 14.62 -5.47 15.47
C ILE A 118 14.53 -4.85 14.07
N HIS A 119 15.68 -4.61 13.44
CA HIS A 119 15.75 -4.19 12.05
C HIS A 119 16.32 -5.29 11.16
N LEU A 120 15.58 -5.66 10.14
CA LEU A 120 15.99 -6.58 9.10
C LEU A 120 16.13 -5.85 7.76
N ASN A 121 17.12 -6.24 6.96
CA ASN A 121 17.27 -5.74 5.60
C ASN A 121 16.02 -6.07 4.74
N PRO A 122 15.80 -5.39 3.61
CA PRO A 122 14.68 -5.69 2.72
C PRO A 122 14.65 -7.16 2.32
N LEU A 123 13.48 -7.79 2.49
CA LEU A 123 13.17 -9.15 2.07
C LEU A 123 12.07 -9.14 1.02
N SER A 124 11.90 -10.23 0.29
CA SER A 124 10.85 -10.39 -0.72
C SER A 124 10.34 -11.83 -0.80
N GLY A 125 9.17 -12.02 -1.42
CA GLY A 125 8.60 -13.33 -1.70
C GLY A 125 8.46 -14.20 -0.45
N ASN A 126 8.89 -15.46 -0.54
CA ASN A 126 8.75 -16.43 0.55
C ASN A 126 9.56 -16.09 1.80
N GLU A 127 10.73 -15.45 1.65
CA GLU A 127 11.54 -15.03 2.79
C GLU A 127 10.81 -13.94 3.59
N LEU A 128 10.23 -12.95 2.92
CA LEU A 128 9.42 -11.91 3.55
C LEU A 128 8.19 -12.52 4.23
N ALA A 129 7.45 -13.38 3.53
CA ALA A 129 6.26 -14.03 4.07
C ALA A 129 6.59 -14.87 5.32
N SER A 130 7.71 -15.61 5.31
CA SER A 130 8.19 -16.37 6.46
C SER A 130 8.48 -15.47 7.64
N GLU A 131 9.12 -14.32 7.41
CA GLU A 131 9.47 -13.38 8.48
C GLU A 131 8.22 -12.68 9.06
N ILE A 132 7.27 -12.27 8.20
CA ILE A 132 5.99 -11.71 8.63
C ILE A 132 5.25 -12.70 9.53
N LYS A 133 5.17 -13.97 9.17
CA LYS A 133 4.45 -15.03 9.89
C LYS A 133 5.00 -15.37 11.28
N LYS A 134 6.23 -14.95 11.60
CA LYS A 134 6.78 -15.07 12.97
C LYS A 134 6.15 -14.07 13.95
N ASN A 135 5.37 -13.13 13.45
CA ASN A 135 4.76 -12.06 14.22
C ASN A 135 3.25 -12.26 14.37
N HIS A 136 2.64 -11.40 15.19
CA HIS A 136 1.23 -11.54 15.57
C HIS A 136 0.35 -10.45 14.97
N VAL A 137 0.85 -9.23 14.85
CA VAL A 137 0.12 -8.05 14.36
C VAL A 137 0.95 -7.33 13.32
N TYR A 138 0.32 -6.93 12.24
CA TYR A 138 0.92 -6.03 11.25
C TYR A 138 0.62 -4.58 11.61
N ILE A 139 1.61 -3.69 11.64
CA ILE A 139 1.39 -2.27 11.90
C ILE A 139 1.90 -1.42 10.75
N THR A 140 1.11 -0.45 10.28
CA THR A 140 1.55 0.54 9.29
C THR A 140 1.23 1.95 9.74
N GLY A 141 2.22 2.83 9.66
CA GLY A 141 2.09 4.27 9.87
C GLY A 141 2.05 5.06 8.55
N SER A 142 1.89 4.40 7.40
CA SER A 142 1.90 5.05 6.09
C SER A 142 0.84 6.14 5.97
N LEU A 143 1.24 7.29 5.40
CA LEU A 143 0.36 8.43 5.15
C LEU A 143 0.13 8.61 3.65
N ASN A 144 -1.09 8.99 3.28
CA ASN A 144 -1.52 9.19 1.88
C ASN A 144 -1.21 7.97 0.98
N GLU A 145 -1.33 6.77 1.53
CA GLU A 145 -1.06 5.54 0.81
C GLU A 145 -2.26 5.18 -0.08
N PRO A 146 -2.10 5.11 -1.40
CA PRO A 146 -3.24 4.82 -2.29
C PRO A 146 -3.78 3.39 -2.13
N SER A 147 -2.91 2.44 -1.83
CA SER A 147 -3.22 1.02 -1.70
C SER A 147 -2.33 0.36 -0.65
N GLY A 148 -1.01 0.27 -0.93
CA GLY A 148 -0.02 -0.27 0.01
C GLY A 148 0.03 -1.80 0.05
N ASN A 149 0.78 -2.43 -0.84
CA ASN A 149 0.92 -3.90 -0.86
C ASN A 149 1.39 -4.46 0.49
N HIS A 150 2.22 -3.70 1.21
CA HIS A 150 2.82 -4.13 2.46
C HIS A 150 1.80 -4.58 3.52
N HIS A 151 0.72 -3.83 3.76
CA HIS A 151 -0.28 -4.25 4.74
C HIS A 151 -1.22 -5.34 4.19
N ILE A 152 -1.44 -5.40 2.87
CA ILE A 152 -2.19 -6.48 2.22
C ILE A 152 -1.45 -7.81 2.39
N GLU A 153 -0.12 -7.81 2.21
CA GLU A 153 0.75 -8.97 2.39
C GLU A 153 0.73 -9.43 3.86
N GLY A 154 0.81 -8.50 4.82
CA GLY A 154 0.67 -8.79 6.24
C GLY A 154 -0.69 -9.39 6.60
N ALA A 155 -1.77 -8.84 6.06
CA ALA A 155 -3.13 -9.34 6.27
C ALA A 155 -3.34 -10.72 5.66
N GLN A 156 -2.82 -10.99 4.46
CA GLN A 156 -2.89 -12.32 3.85
C GLN A 156 -2.10 -13.37 4.65
N CYS A 157 -1.05 -12.96 5.34
CA CYS A 157 -0.36 -13.82 6.33
C CYS A 157 -1.20 -14.07 7.60
N GLY A 158 -2.41 -13.52 7.70
CA GLY A 158 -3.34 -13.72 8.82
C GLY A 158 -3.06 -12.82 10.04
N LEU A 159 -2.33 -11.71 9.87
CA LEU A 159 -2.06 -10.77 10.94
C LEU A 159 -3.12 -9.66 10.97
N PRO A 160 -3.82 -9.42 12.09
CA PRO A 160 -4.64 -8.22 12.27
C PRO A 160 -3.81 -6.96 12.02
N ILE A 161 -4.43 -5.93 11.43
CA ILE A 161 -3.71 -4.74 10.99
C ILE A 161 -3.95 -3.58 11.96
N MET A 162 -2.89 -2.95 12.46
CA MET A 162 -2.96 -1.62 13.03
C MET A 162 -2.57 -0.60 11.95
N TYR A 163 -3.43 0.40 11.71
CA TYR A 163 -3.23 1.34 10.59
C TYR A 163 -3.65 2.77 10.92
N ILE A 164 -3.00 3.74 10.28
CA ILE A 164 -3.48 5.12 10.26
C ILE A 164 -4.47 5.24 9.10
N ASN A 165 -5.68 5.74 9.39
CA ASN A 165 -6.68 5.98 8.34
C ASN A 165 -6.25 7.18 7.47
N SER A 166 -5.43 6.92 6.46
CA SER A 166 -4.87 7.92 5.56
C SER A 166 -4.70 7.37 4.14
N GLY A 167 -5.26 8.07 3.18
CA GLY A 167 -5.30 7.57 1.80
C GLY A 167 -6.40 6.52 1.59
N GLY A 168 -6.09 5.48 0.82
CA GLY A 168 -6.99 4.36 0.53
C GLY A 168 -6.88 3.20 1.53
N ILE A 169 -6.07 3.31 2.59
CA ILE A 169 -5.78 2.21 3.52
C ILE A 169 -7.06 1.65 4.17
N ASP A 170 -8.02 2.50 4.53
CA ASP A 170 -9.26 2.07 5.18
C ASP A 170 -10.05 1.06 4.34
N GLU A 171 -10.02 1.17 3.01
CA GLU A 171 -10.69 0.22 2.09
C GLU A 171 -10.11 -1.19 2.17
N TYR A 172 -8.87 -1.33 2.62
CA TYR A 172 -8.17 -2.60 2.77
C TYR A 172 -8.17 -3.14 4.20
N CYS A 173 -8.29 -2.26 5.19
CA CYS A 173 -8.04 -2.61 6.60
C CYS A 173 -9.30 -2.62 7.46
N LYS A 174 -10.37 -1.92 7.05
CA LYS A 174 -11.61 -1.83 7.83
C LYS A 174 -12.27 -3.19 8.03
N GLY A 175 -12.52 -3.54 9.29
CA GLY A 175 -13.04 -4.84 9.69
C GLY A 175 -11.95 -5.91 9.93
N PHE A 176 -10.71 -5.64 9.54
CA PHE A 176 -9.57 -6.57 9.66
C PHE A 176 -8.44 -6.03 10.57
N GLY A 177 -8.74 -5.04 11.35
CA GLY A 177 -7.77 -4.43 12.24
C GLY A 177 -8.33 -3.27 13.04
N VAL A 178 -7.41 -2.42 13.50
CA VAL A 178 -7.69 -1.29 14.39
C VAL A 178 -7.03 -0.04 13.85
N ASP A 179 -7.84 0.98 13.59
CA ASP A 179 -7.34 2.30 13.26
C ASP A 179 -6.71 2.99 14.48
N TYR A 180 -5.67 3.75 14.24
CA TYR A 180 -5.00 4.54 15.27
C TYR A 180 -4.44 5.85 14.69
N ASP A 181 -4.11 6.77 15.56
CA ASP A 181 -3.23 7.90 15.32
C ASP A 181 -2.03 7.86 16.27
N ILE A 182 -1.04 8.71 16.04
CA ILE A 182 0.20 8.70 16.82
C ILE A 182 -0.04 9.00 18.30
N ASP A 183 -1.06 9.81 18.62
CA ASP A 183 -1.35 10.24 20.00
C ASP A 183 -2.04 9.13 20.79
N ASN A 184 -2.86 8.31 20.14
CA ASN A 184 -3.57 7.20 20.79
C ASN A 184 -2.92 5.83 20.62
N LEU A 185 -1.73 5.73 20.02
CA LEU A 185 -1.04 4.46 19.70
C LEU A 185 -0.98 3.50 20.90
N GLU A 186 -0.57 3.97 22.08
CA GLU A 186 -0.47 3.15 23.28
C GLU A 186 -1.82 2.56 23.73
N ARG A 187 -2.87 3.40 23.67
CA ARG A 187 -4.23 2.95 23.98
C ARG A 187 -4.70 1.88 23.00
N LYS A 188 -4.41 2.06 21.71
CA LYS A 188 -4.80 1.11 20.66
C LYS A 188 -4.00 -0.20 20.72
N VAL A 189 -2.71 -0.14 21.08
CA VAL A 189 -1.91 -1.36 21.36
C VAL A 189 -2.52 -2.13 22.53
N ASN A 190 -2.87 -1.46 23.64
CA ASN A 190 -3.54 -2.13 24.78
C ASN A 190 -4.91 -2.73 24.36
N TYR A 191 -5.66 -2.06 23.50
CA TYR A 191 -6.90 -2.61 22.96
C TYR A 191 -6.64 -3.90 22.15
N VAL A 192 -5.60 -3.91 21.29
CA VAL A 192 -5.23 -5.10 20.51
C VAL A 192 -4.82 -6.25 21.43
N LEU A 193 -4.02 -5.99 22.46
CA LEU A 193 -3.65 -7.01 23.47
C LEU A 193 -4.88 -7.67 24.12
N GLN A 194 -5.91 -6.88 24.43
CA GLN A 194 -7.14 -7.36 25.06
C GLN A 194 -8.08 -8.10 24.10
N ASN A 195 -8.03 -7.80 22.81
CA ASN A 195 -8.98 -8.28 21.80
C ASN A 195 -8.34 -9.14 20.71
N TYR A 196 -7.08 -9.57 20.89
CA TYR A 196 -6.29 -10.21 19.84
C TYR A 196 -7.00 -11.41 19.20
N THR A 197 -7.56 -12.31 20.00
CA THR A 197 -8.23 -13.52 19.51
C THR A 197 -9.38 -13.20 18.56
N THR A 198 -10.17 -12.18 18.87
CA THR A 198 -11.27 -11.73 18.00
C THR A 198 -10.74 -11.11 16.72
N LEU A 199 -9.73 -10.24 16.82
CA LEU A 199 -9.11 -9.60 15.66
C LEU A 199 -8.44 -10.62 14.74
N GLU A 200 -7.73 -11.60 15.31
CA GLU A 200 -7.10 -12.68 14.55
C GLU A 200 -8.14 -13.54 13.82
N SER A 201 -9.25 -13.89 14.48
CA SER A 201 -10.31 -14.71 13.87
C SER A 201 -10.93 -14.05 12.64
N ASN A 202 -11.04 -12.72 12.63
CA ASN A 202 -11.57 -11.96 11.48
C ASN A 202 -10.68 -12.10 10.24
N MET A 203 -9.38 -12.33 10.42
CA MET A 203 -8.43 -12.44 9.30
C MET A 203 -8.68 -13.62 8.38
N THR A 204 -9.41 -14.63 8.83
CA THR A 204 -9.79 -15.79 8.00
C THR A 204 -10.63 -15.39 6.78
N ASN A 205 -11.30 -14.24 6.85
CA ASN A 205 -12.17 -13.71 5.80
C ASN A 205 -11.54 -12.53 5.03
N TYR A 206 -10.23 -12.31 5.15
CA TYR A 206 -9.57 -11.20 4.45
C TYR A 206 -9.68 -11.36 2.92
N PRO A 207 -10.28 -10.38 2.20
CA PRO A 207 -10.74 -10.61 0.83
C PRO A 207 -9.76 -10.19 -0.26
N HIS A 208 -8.68 -9.47 0.07
CA HIS A 208 -7.83 -8.81 -0.92
C HIS A 208 -6.66 -9.71 -1.37
N ASP A 209 -6.96 -10.63 -2.27
CA ASP A 209 -5.96 -11.51 -2.89
C ASP A 209 -5.74 -11.20 -4.38
N ALA A 210 -4.59 -11.65 -4.91
CA ALA A 210 -4.20 -11.41 -6.29
C ALA A 210 -5.12 -12.12 -7.29
N GLU A 211 -5.73 -13.25 -6.95
CA GLU A 211 -6.65 -13.97 -7.82
C GLU A 211 -7.92 -13.14 -8.08
N LYS A 212 -8.50 -12.61 -7.01
CA LYS A 212 -9.64 -11.69 -7.12
C LYS A 212 -9.29 -10.46 -7.96
N MET A 213 -8.16 -9.81 -7.68
CA MET A 213 -7.69 -8.65 -8.45
C MET A 213 -7.53 -9.00 -9.94
N CYS A 214 -6.88 -10.12 -10.27
CA CYS A 214 -6.70 -10.55 -11.65
C CYS A 214 -8.04 -10.84 -12.34
N ASN A 215 -8.99 -11.49 -11.66
CA ASN A 215 -10.32 -11.74 -12.21
C ASN A 215 -11.09 -10.44 -12.47
N ASP A 216 -11.00 -9.45 -11.59
CA ASP A 216 -11.61 -8.14 -11.81
C ASP A 216 -11.01 -7.44 -13.05
N PHE A 217 -9.70 -7.57 -13.30
CA PHE A 217 -9.06 -7.08 -14.53
C PHE A 217 -9.48 -7.89 -15.78
N LEU A 218 -9.57 -9.22 -15.69
CA LEU A 218 -10.04 -10.05 -16.80
C LEU A 218 -11.46 -9.68 -17.20
N ASN A 219 -12.37 -9.56 -16.24
CA ASN A 219 -13.76 -9.12 -16.49
C ASN A 219 -13.82 -7.75 -17.16
N LEU A 220 -12.94 -6.81 -16.75
CA LEU A 220 -12.82 -5.52 -17.41
C LEU A 220 -12.39 -5.67 -18.87
N PHE A 221 -11.37 -6.46 -19.16
CA PHE A 221 -10.85 -6.66 -20.51
C PHE A 221 -11.86 -7.36 -21.41
N GLU A 222 -12.59 -8.36 -20.93
CA GLU A 222 -13.66 -9.01 -21.66
C GLU A 222 -14.78 -8.04 -22.02
N ASN A 223 -15.23 -7.21 -21.07
CA ASN A 223 -16.19 -6.14 -21.28
C ASN A 223 -15.72 -5.14 -22.37
N LEU A 224 -14.43 -4.78 -22.34
CA LEU A 224 -13.86 -3.86 -23.32
C LEU A 224 -13.79 -4.47 -24.72
N ILE A 225 -13.52 -5.77 -24.83
CA ILE A 225 -13.51 -6.50 -26.09
C ILE A 225 -14.93 -6.57 -26.67
N GLU A 226 -15.92 -6.91 -25.86
CA GLU A 226 -17.33 -6.95 -26.29
C GLU A 226 -17.83 -5.59 -26.75
N LYS A 227 -17.48 -4.51 -26.03
CA LYS A 227 -17.89 -3.12 -26.34
C LYS A 227 -16.91 -2.38 -27.26
N LYS A 228 -15.97 -3.08 -27.91
CA LYS A 228 -14.88 -2.47 -28.69
C LYS A 228 -15.37 -1.42 -29.68
N SER A 229 -16.41 -1.72 -30.45
CA SER A 229 -16.93 -0.79 -31.48
C SER A 229 -17.47 0.50 -30.86
N ASP A 230 -18.19 0.38 -29.74
CA ASP A 230 -18.73 1.55 -29.00
C ASP A 230 -17.60 2.38 -28.40
N VAL A 231 -16.63 1.74 -27.74
CA VAL A 231 -15.46 2.41 -27.15
C VAL A 231 -14.66 3.15 -28.22
N LEU A 232 -14.39 2.51 -29.36
CA LEU A 232 -13.64 3.14 -30.46
C LEU A 232 -14.40 4.30 -31.11
N SER A 233 -15.73 4.19 -31.20
CA SER A 233 -16.57 5.26 -31.79
C SER A 233 -16.58 6.55 -30.96
N LYS A 234 -16.45 6.39 -29.62
CA LYS A 234 -16.41 7.50 -28.64
C LYS A 234 -15.01 8.06 -28.41
N ARG A 235 -13.99 7.39 -28.92
CA ARG A 235 -12.59 7.76 -28.67
C ARG A 235 -12.25 9.08 -29.36
N GLN A 236 -11.84 10.06 -28.56
CA GLN A 236 -11.37 11.37 -29.06
C GLN A 236 -9.86 11.46 -28.85
N ILE A 237 -9.07 11.08 -29.85
CA ILE A 237 -7.62 11.27 -29.84
C ILE A 237 -7.30 12.62 -30.48
N PRO A 238 -6.84 13.61 -29.69
CA PRO A 238 -6.42 14.88 -30.26
C PRO A 238 -5.25 14.67 -31.22
N LYS A 239 -5.37 15.14 -32.46
CA LYS A 239 -4.24 15.11 -33.40
C LYS A 239 -3.26 16.22 -33.02
N PRO A 240 -2.01 15.90 -32.66
CA PRO A 240 -1.03 16.94 -32.36
C PRO A 240 -0.84 17.85 -33.60
N SER A 241 -0.75 19.14 -33.38
CA SER A 241 -0.40 20.08 -34.41
C SER A 241 0.98 19.76 -35.02
N ARG A 242 1.24 20.23 -36.25
CA ARG A 242 2.59 20.07 -36.86
C ARG A 242 3.70 20.66 -35.99
N PHE A 243 3.39 21.75 -35.28
CA PHE A 243 4.33 22.41 -34.38
C PHE A 243 4.62 21.55 -33.14
N GLU A 244 3.59 21.03 -32.47
CA GLU A 244 3.72 20.14 -31.30
C GLU A 244 4.47 18.86 -31.67
N SER A 245 4.18 18.27 -32.82
CA SER A 245 4.90 17.10 -33.32
C SER A 245 6.40 17.36 -33.54
N LYS A 246 6.76 18.53 -34.08
CA LYS A 246 8.15 18.95 -34.26
C LYS A 246 8.84 19.22 -32.90
N LEU A 247 8.15 19.90 -31.99
CA LEU A 247 8.65 20.21 -30.66
C LEU A 247 8.91 18.94 -29.85
N TYR A 248 8.01 17.96 -29.94
CA TYR A 248 8.18 16.64 -29.29
C TYR A 248 9.41 15.91 -29.83
N LYS A 249 9.57 15.84 -31.18
CA LYS A 249 10.76 15.22 -31.80
C LYS A 249 12.05 15.90 -31.35
N TYR A 250 12.08 17.22 -31.28
CA TYR A 250 13.24 17.96 -30.80
C TYR A 250 13.56 17.66 -29.33
N LYS A 251 12.55 17.72 -28.45
CA LYS A 251 12.72 17.39 -27.02
C LYS A 251 13.21 15.96 -26.82
N LYS A 252 12.69 14.99 -27.59
CA LYS A 252 13.14 13.60 -27.55
C LYS A 252 14.61 13.48 -27.97
N GLN A 253 15.03 14.14 -29.05
CA GLN A 253 16.44 14.14 -29.48
C GLN A 253 17.38 14.71 -28.43
N VAL A 254 17.02 15.83 -27.78
CA VAL A 254 17.79 16.43 -26.69
C VAL A 254 17.88 15.47 -25.48
N PHE A 255 16.77 14.84 -25.11
CA PHE A 255 16.73 13.88 -24.00
C PHE A 255 17.60 12.63 -24.28
N ASP A 256 17.56 12.10 -25.51
CA ASP A 256 18.37 10.96 -25.93
C ASP A 256 19.86 11.30 -25.98
N LEU A 257 20.22 12.55 -26.30
CA LEU A 257 21.60 13.04 -26.24
C LEU A 257 22.13 13.13 -24.79
N ILE A 258 21.29 13.63 -23.86
CA ILE A 258 21.66 13.73 -22.44
C ILE A 258 21.84 12.33 -21.83
N LYS A 259 20.99 11.36 -22.19
CA LYS A 259 21.11 9.99 -21.72
C LYS A 259 22.36 9.26 -22.22
N LYS A 260 22.95 9.67 -23.33
CA LYS A 260 24.19 9.07 -23.86
C LYS A 260 25.46 9.64 -23.26
N GLN A 261 25.36 10.72 -22.49
CA GLN A 261 26.49 11.38 -21.83
C GLN A 261 26.61 11.03 -20.33
N ASN A 262 25.62 10.31 -19.79
CA ASN A 262 25.61 9.70 -18.45
C ASN A 262 25.65 8.16 -18.57
#